data_8c1e0812bff4605f80d793f8530b2c1f
#
_entry.id   8c1e0812bff4605f80d793f8530b2c1f
#
_cell.length_a   1.000
_cell.length_b   1.000
_cell.length_c   1.000
_cell.angle_alpha   90.00
_cell.angle_beta   90.00
_cell.angle_gamma   90.00
#
_symmetry.space_group_name_H-M   'P 1'
#
loop_
_entity.id
_entity.type
_entity.pdbx_description
1 polymer ?
#
loop_
_entity_poly.entity_id
_entity_poly.type
_entity_poly.pdbx_seq_one_letter_code
_entity_poly.pdbx_strand_id
1 'polypeptide(L)'
;MRRSTRATLDAIGRAFSRVDDAPVASRASSSRARRFGTVRFTTTHEVVRERAVAVDGATTHEIGMSERAFDVIGDVRKIETRRAVGERARAGETLLEISWRGFRRTASDELYHARWANAEGTREIAAPFDCVVREINEDAVRDPYGRVRGPETTLIVVESRERAGARLMDEEAYETFVEAEEMAEADAANESYP
;
A
#
# COMPACT_ATOMS: atom_id res chain seq x y z
N MET A 1 -20.02 -66.08 22.39
CA MET A 1 -20.49 -64.90 23.16
C MET A 1 -20.03 -63.63 22.45
N ARG A 2 -20.92 -63.01 21.63
CA ARG A 2 -20.71 -61.75 20.95
C ARG A 2 -21.55 -60.69 21.66
N ARG A 3 -20.95 -59.69 22.29
CA ARG A 3 -21.64 -58.50 22.80
C ARG A 3 -20.87 -57.26 22.33
N SER A 4 -21.48 -56.60 21.45
CA SER A 4 -21.93 -55.23 21.49
C SER A 4 -20.84 -54.14 21.33
N THR A 5 -20.59 -53.80 20.09
CA THR A 5 -19.88 -52.57 19.64
C THR A 5 -20.87 -51.58 19.05
N ARG A 6 -22.01 -51.31 19.73
CA ARG A 6 -23.06 -50.42 19.19
C ARG A 6 -23.34 -49.18 20.03
N ALA A 7 -22.55 -48.97 21.10
CA ALA A 7 -22.80 -47.89 22.06
C ALA A 7 -21.86 -46.67 21.92
N THR A 8 -20.91 -46.67 20.99
CA THR A 8 -19.90 -45.61 20.88
C THR A 8 -20.13 -44.61 19.73
N LEU A 9 -21.14 -44.86 18.88
CA LEU A 9 -21.41 -43.94 17.75
C LEU A 9 -22.53 -42.93 18.02
N ASP A 10 -23.34 -43.11 19.06
CA ASP A 10 -24.42 -42.17 19.39
C ASP A 10 -23.98 -40.97 20.24
N ALA A 11 -22.76 -40.98 20.76
CA ALA A 11 -22.22 -39.86 21.57
C ALA A 11 -21.58 -38.76 20.74
N ILE A 12 -21.24 -39.02 19.47
CA ILE A 12 -20.57 -38.04 18.60
C ILE A 12 -21.59 -37.18 17.81
N GLY A 13 -22.84 -37.67 17.72
CA GLY A 13 -23.90 -37.00 16.93
C GLY A 13 -24.60 -35.80 17.61
N ARG A 14 -24.34 -35.54 18.90
CA ARG A 14 -25.05 -34.47 19.65
C ARG A 14 -24.23 -33.24 20.01
N ALA A 15 -22.97 -33.17 19.58
CA ALA A 15 -22.08 -32.04 19.90
C ALA A 15 -22.04 -30.96 18.82
N PHE A 16 -22.75 -31.11 17.70
CA PHE A 16 -22.68 -30.16 16.56
C PHE A 16 -23.99 -29.44 16.24
N SER A 17 -24.89 -29.31 17.20
CA SER A 17 -26.16 -28.60 16.98
C SER A 17 -26.38 -27.52 18.03
N ARG A 18 -25.54 -26.53 18.10
CA ARG A 18 -25.83 -25.18 18.62
C ARG A 18 -24.67 -24.27 18.25
N VAL A 19 -24.67 -23.84 16.99
CA VAL A 19 -24.07 -22.57 16.64
C VAL A 19 -25.20 -21.56 16.88
N ASP A 20 -25.17 -20.91 18.04
CA ASP A 20 -25.99 -19.74 18.30
C ASP A 20 -25.57 -18.68 17.28
N ASP A 21 -26.49 -18.37 16.36
CA ASP A 21 -26.47 -17.16 15.54
C ASP A 21 -26.52 -15.95 16.47
N ALA A 22 -25.40 -15.64 17.09
CA ALA A 22 -25.18 -14.31 17.62
C ALA A 22 -25.02 -13.37 16.40
N PRO A 23 -25.85 -12.31 16.29
CA PRO A 23 -25.63 -11.35 15.24
C PRO A 23 -24.22 -10.81 15.40
N VAL A 24 -23.39 -11.06 14.39
CA VAL A 24 -22.11 -10.38 14.22
C VAL A 24 -22.47 -8.90 14.16
N ALA A 25 -22.44 -8.24 15.31
CA ALA A 25 -22.48 -6.81 15.39
C ALA A 25 -21.30 -6.35 14.53
N SER A 26 -21.62 -5.98 13.30
CA SER A 26 -20.77 -5.19 12.45
C SER A 26 -20.29 -4.03 13.33
N ARG A 27 -19.10 -4.19 13.89
CA ARG A 27 -18.34 -3.07 14.39
C ARG A 27 -18.12 -2.19 13.17
N ALA A 28 -19.10 -1.32 12.93
CA ALA A 28 -18.89 -0.13 12.16
C ALA A 28 -17.65 0.51 12.76
N SER A 29 -16.50 0.23 12.17
CA SER A 29 -15.31 0.99 12.33
C SER A 29 -15.75 2.40 11.98
N SER A 30 -16.07 3.21 12.99
CA SER A 30 -16.15 4.63 12.84
C SER A 30 -14.73 5.12 12.62
N SER A 31 -14.18 4.79 11.46
CA SER A 31 -13.08 5.54 10.90
C SER A 31 -13.65 6.95 10.83
N ARG A 32 -13.24 7.76 11.79
CA ARG A 32 -13.40 9.21 11.71
C ARG A 32 -12.83 9.56 10.36
N ALA A 33 -13.70 9.67 9.36
CA ALA A 33 -13.32 10.06 8.01
C ALA A 33 -12.60 11.40 8.20
N ARG A 34 -11.25 11.34 8.23
CA ARG A 34 -10.44 12.52 8.12
C ARG A 34 -10.89 13.09 6.79
N ARG A 35 -11.48 14.27 6.80
CA ARG A 35 -11.78 14.98 5.56
C ARG A 35 -10.44 15.38 4.98
N PHE A 36 -9.82 14.44 4.27
CA PHE A 36 -8.74 14.77 3.37
C PHE A 36 -9.35 15.68 2.30
N GLY A 37 -8.65 16.73 1.97
CA GLY A 37 -8.95 17.52 0.80
C GLY A 37 -8.80 16.67 -0.47
N THR A 38 -8.19 17.21 -1.48
CA THR A 38 -7.97 16.51 -2.74
C THR A 38 -6.93 15.41 -2.58
N VAL A 39 -7.23 14.20 -3.11
CA VAL A 39 -6.28 13.10 -3.25
C VAL A 39 -5.72 13.14 -4.67
N ARG A 40 -4.41 12.99 -4.81
CA ARG A 40 -3.70 13.00 -6.08
C ARG A 40 -2.64 11.90 -6.11
N PHE A 41 -2.18 11.55 -7.31
CA PHE A 41 -1.24 10.47 -7.53
C PHE A 41 -0.09 10.93 -8.43
N THR A 42 1.08 10.35 -8.23
CA THR A 42 2.25 10.52 -9.10
C THR A 42 2.35 9.37 -10.10
N THR A 43 3.15 9.54 -11.13
CA THR A 43 3.51 8.47 -12.07
C THR A 43 4.42 7.40 -11.45
N THR A 44 4.97 7.67 -10.28
CA THR A 44 5.76 6.74 -9.49
C THR A 44 4.96 6.13 -8.34
N HIS A 45 3.63 6.20 -8.41
CA HIS A 45 2.65 5.59 -7.51
C HIS A 45 2.70 6.07 -6.06
N GLU A 46 3.15 7.28 -5.79
CA GLU A 46 2.88 7.94 -4.52
C GLU A 46 1.44 8.47 -4.51
N VAL A 47 0.80 8.37 -3.35
CA VAL A 47 -0.46 9.04 -3.06
C VAL A 47 -0.18 10.31 -2.27
N VAL A 48 -0.72 11.43 -2.72
CA VAL A 48 -0.58 12.76 -2.11
C VAL A 48 -1.96 13.23 -1.65
N ARG A 49 -2.12 13.40 -0.33
CA ARG A 49 -3.39 13.83 0.28
C ARG A 49 -3.21 15.21 0.85
N GLU A 50 -4.04 16.14 0.42
CA GLU A 50 -4.09 17.46 1.01
C GLU A 50 -4.66 17.39 2.43
N ARG A 51 -3.91 17.90 3.42
CA ARG A 51 -4.30 17.87 4.84
C ARG A 51 -4.90 19.19 5.31
N ALA A 52 -4.24 20.28 5.01
CA ALA A 52 -4.63 21.60 5.47
C ALA A 52 -3.99 22.69 4.62
N VAL A 53 -4.69 23.80 4.50
CA VAL A 53 -4.17 25.04 3.91
C VAL A 53 -3.92 26.03 5.05
N ALA A 54 -2.69 26.51 5.17
CA ALA A 54 -2.33 27.51 6.16
C ALA A 54 -2.80 28.92 5.73
N VAL A 55 -2.85 29.84 6.71
CA VAL A 55 -3.31 31.23 6.48
C VAL A 55 -2.41 31.97 5.48
N ASP A 56 -1.14 31.59 5.39
CA ASP A 56 -0.15 32.17 4.46
C ASP A 56 -0.21 31.55 3.05
N GLY A 57 -1.19 30.68 2.79
CA GLY A 57 -1.41 29.99 1.52
C GLY A 57 -0.52 28.77 1.30
N ALA A 58 0.29 28.37 2.29
CA ALA A 58 1.02 27.10 2.22
C ALA A 58 0.06 25.95 2.48
N THR A 59 0.22 24.86 1.72
CA THR A 59 -0.60 23.64 1.86
C THR A 59 0.24 22.50 2.40
N THR A 60 -0.30 21.80 3.39
CA THR A 60 0.31 20.61 3.98
C THR A 60 -0.23 19.38 3.28
N HIS A 61 0.67 18.51 2.84
CA HIS A 61 0.35 17.28 2.12
C HIS A 61 0.93 16.07 2.85
N GLU A 62 0.13 15.02 2.94
CA GLU A 62 0.56 13.69 3.39
C GLU A 62 0.95 12.87 2.16
N ILE A 63 2.13 12.27 2.18
CA ILE A 63 2.63 11.40 1.12
C ILE A 63 2.74 9.97 1.64
N GLY A 64 2.24 9.03 0.87
CA GLY A 64 2.31 7.59 1.09
C GLY A 64 2.45 6.85 -0.23
N MET A 65 2.30 5.55 -0.20
CA MET A 65 2.27 4.70 -1.39
C MET A 65 0.83 4.40 -1.79
N SER A 66 0.55 4.30 -3.09
CA SER A 66 -0.72 3.82 -3.61
C SER A 66 -0.86 2.31 -3.48
N GLU A 67 -2.05 1.76 -3.73
CA GLU A 67 -2.28 0.32 -3.77
C GLU A 67 -1.39 -0.35 -4.82
N ARG A 68 -1.30 0.21 -6.03
CA ARG A 68 -0.41 -0.27 -7.09
C ARG A 68 1.07 -0.35 -6.66
N ALA A 69 1.52 0.62 -5.85
CA ALA A 69 2.88 0.58 -5.32
C ALA A 69 3.11 -0.64 -4.41
N PHE A 70 2.11 -1.02 -3.62
CA PHE A 70 2.17 -2.22 -2.78
C PHE A 70 2.12 -3.52 -3.58
N ASP A 71 1.38 -3.57 -4.69
CA ASP A 71 1.32 -4.74 -5.57
C ASP A 71 2.67 -5.05 -6.23
N VAL A 72 3.45 -4.00 -6.52
CA VAL A 72 4.77 -4.13 -7.17
C VAL A 72 5.87 -4.51 -6.18
N ILE A 73 5.76 -4.08 -4.92
CA ILE A 73 6.74 -4.38 -3.87
C ILE A 73 6.22 -5.49 -2.96
N GLY A 74 7.12 -6.16 -2.27
CA GLY A 74 6.76 -7.10 -1.21
C GLY A 74 6.70 -6.39 0.16
N ASP A 75 7.05 -7.15 1.19
CA ASP A 75 7.12 -6.65 2.55
C ASP A 75 8.15 -5.53 2.69
N VAL A 76 7.76 -4.40 3.24
CA VAL A 76 8.68 -3.32 3.57
C VAL A 76 9.57 -3.75 4.73
N ARG A 77 10.89 -3.67 4.55
CA ARG A 77 11.89 -4.12 5.52
C ARG A 77 12.61 -2.98 6.20
N LYS A 78 12.86 -1.90 5.47
CA LYS A 78 13.59 -0.74 5.95
C LYS A 78 13.09 0.52 5.28
N ILE A 79 13.05 1.61 6.02
CA ILE A 79 12.82 2.95 5.49
C ILE A 79 14.00 3.82 5.91
N GLU A 80 14.67 4.42 4.94
CA GLU A 80 15.74 5.39 5.15
C GLU A 80 15.26 6.78 4.80
N THR A 81 15.45 7.72 5.71
CA THR A 81 15.13 9.12 5.48
C THR A 81 16.28 9.78 4.73
N ARG A 82 15.99 10.37 3.57
CA ARG A 82 16.97 11.11 2.76
C ARG A 82 16.92 12.62 3.00
N ARG A 83 15.83 13.08 3.65
CA ARG A 83 15.64 14.47 4.07
C ARG A 83 15.14 14.51 5.51
N ALA A 84 15.72 15.41 6.31
CA ALA A 84 15.29 15.63 7.68
C ALA A 84 14.11 16.60 7.77
N VAL A 85 13.44 16.60 8.92
CA VAL A 85 12.39 17.58 9.23
C VAL A 85 12.97 18.99 9.20
N GLY A 86 12.30 19.91 8.49
CA GLY A 86 12.74 21.28 8.24
C GLY A 86 13.56 21.46 6.97
N GLU A 87 14.06 20.40 6.35
CA GLU A 87 14.80 20.49 5.10
C GLU A 87 13.91 20.74 3.91
N ARG A 88 14.44 21.42 2.91
CA ARG A 88 13.80 21.64 1.61
C ARG A 88 14.15 20.51 0.65
N ALA A 89 13.17 20.16 -0.16
CA ALA A 89 13.35 19.25 -1.29
C ALA A 89 12.74 19.90 -2.55
N ARG A 90 13.41 19.71 -3.68
CA ARG A 90 12.88 20.09 -4.99
C ARG A 90 12.03 18.96 -5.57
N ALA A 91 11.15 19.29 -6.48
CA ALA A 91 10.41 18.30 -7.23
C ALA A 91 11.34 17.23 -7.83
N GLY A 92 11.05 15.96 -7.61
CA GLY A 92 11.83 14.81 -8.05
C GLY A 92 12.99 14.39 -7.12
N GLU A 93 13.32 15.17 -6.08
CA GLU A 93 14.33 14.74 -5.10
C GLU A 93 13.78 13.69 -4.15
N THR A 94 14.60 12.68 -3.84
CA THR A 94 14.24 11.58 -2.94
C THR A 94 14.06 12.07 -1.51
N LEU A 95 12.88 11.82 -0.94
CA LEU A 95 12.54 12.09 0.45
C LEU A 95 12.85 10.90 1.35
N LEU A 96 12.42 9.71 0.92
CA LEU A 96 12.60 8.45 1.60
C LEU A 96 13.05 7.37 0.61
N GLU A 97 13.77 6.38 1.10
CA GLU A 97 14.10 5.16 0.37
C GLU A 97 13.56 3.96 1.13
N ILE A 98 12.82 3.10 0.45
CA ILE A 98 12.17 1.92 1.00
C ILE A 98 12.86 0.68 0.47
N SER A 99 13.44 -0.12 1.36
CA SER A 99 13.92 -1.46 1.01
C SER A 99 12.81 -2.47 1.29
N TRP A 100 12.57 -3.36 0.33
CA TRP A 100 11.51 -4.36 0.40
C TRP A 100 12.01 -5.74 0.01
N ARG A 101 11.28 -6.78 0.42
CA ARG A 101 11.51 -8.16 0.03
C ARG A 101 10.19 -8.87 -0.21
N GLY A 102 10.10 -9.65 -1.26
CA GLY A 102 8.89 -10.37 -1.62
C GLY A 102 9.15 -11.49 -2.60
N PHE A 103 8.14 -11.79 -3.39
CA PHE A 103 8.19 -12.83 -4.41
C PHE A 103 7.77 -12.23 -5.76
N ARG A 104 8.52 -12.56 -6.80
CA ARG A 104 8.18 -12.21 -8.17
C ARG A 104 7.84 -13.48 -8.94
N ARG A 105 6.78 -13.42 -9.72
CA ARG A 105 6.45 -14.47 -10.68
C ARG A 105 7.49 -14.46 -11.80
N THR A 106 8.17 -15.58 -12.02
CA THR A 106 9.28 -15.65 -12.99
C THR A 106 8.94 -16.37 -14.29
N ALA A 107 8.02 -17.31 -14.24
CA ALA A 107 7.46 -17.99 -15.42
C ALA A 107 6.16 -18.67 -15.06
N SER A 108 5.25 -18.83 -16.04
CA SER A 108 4.21 -19.85 -16.03
C SER A 108 4.58 -20.86 -17.10
N ASP A 109 4.79 -22.13 -16.74
CA ASP A 109 4.81 -23.15 -17.77
C ASP A 109 3.37 -23.43 -18.23
N GLU A 110 3.20 -24.03 -19.41
CA GLU A 110 1.90 -24.34 -20.03
C GLU A 110 1.06 -25.31 -19.17
N LEU A 111 1.60 -25.83 -18.08
CA LEU A 111 1.02 -26.83 -17.18
C LEU A 111 0.56 -26.26 -15.81
N TYR A 112 0.21 -24.97 -15.73
CA TYR A 112 -0.35 -24.34 -14.53
C TYR A 112 0.58 -24.14 -13.33
N HIS A 113 1.89 -24.25 -13.49
CA HIS A 113 2.84 -24.03 -12.40
C HIS A 113 3.47 -22.64 -12.47
N ALA A 114 2.89 -21.69 -11.71
CA ALA A 114 3.56 -20.42 -11.48
C ALA A 114 4.85 -20.66 -10.68
N ARG A 115 5.99 -20.27 -11.25
CA ARG A 115 7.25 -20.26 -10.54
C ARG A 115 7.44 -18.93 -9.87
N TRP A 116 7.78 -18.95 -8.61
CA TRP A 116 8.03 -17.77 -7.80
C TRP A 116 9.50 -17.75 -7.36
N ALA A 117 10.14 -16.61 -7.52
CA ALA A 117 11.49 -16.39 -7.01
C ALA A 117 11.46 -15.29 -5.95
N ASN A 118 12.35 -15.39 -4.98
CA ASN A 118 12.58 -14.29 -4.06
C ASN A 118 13.01 -13.05 -4.85
N ALA A 119 12.39 -11.94 -4.54
CA ALA A 119 12.72 -10.65 -5.08
C ALA A 119 12.97 -9.67 -3.94
N GLU A 120 13.93 -8.81 -4.12
CA GLU A 120 14.22 -7.71 -3.21
C GLU A 120 14.59 -6.48 -4.01
N GLY A 121 14.42 -5.32 -3.45
CA GLY A 121 14.73 -4.09 -4.14
C GLY A 121 14.59 -2.88 -3.24
N THR A 122 14.83 -1.74 -3.84
CA THR A 122 14.63 -0.43 -3.24
C THR A 122 13.61 0.36 -4.07
N ARG A 123 12.87 1.21 -3.39
CA ARG A 123 11.94 2.15 -3.99
C ARG A 123 12.14 3.52 -3.36
N GLU A 124 12.27 4.51 -4.20
CA GLU A 124 12.35 5.90 -3.75
C GLU A 124 10.96 6.52 -3.67
N ILE A 125 10.72 7.30 -2.63
CA ILE A 125 9.60 8.20 -2.50
C ILE A 125 10.11 9.60 -2.80
N ALA A 126 9.74 10.14 -3.94
CA ALA A 126 10.21 11.44 -4.41
C ALA A 126 9.28 12.58 -3.98
N ALA A 127 9.82 13.78 -3.90
CA ALA A 127 9.05 14.99 -3.70
C ALA A 127 8.23 15.30 -4.97
N PRO A 128 6.89 15.34 -4.89
CA PRO A 128 6.05 15.59 -6.08
C PRO A 128 6.10 17.04 -6.56
N PHE A 129 6.57 17.95 -5.73
CA PHE A 129 6.74 19.39 -5.96
C PHE A 129 7.79 19.94 -4.98
N ASP A 130 8.21 21.20 -5.18
CA ASP A 130 9.10 21.88 -4.24
C ASP A 130 8.43 22.03 -2.88
N CYS A 131 9.07 21.53 -1.84
CA CYS A 131 8.46 21.42 -0.52
C CYS A 131 9.48 21.54 0.64
N VAL A 132 8.95 21.62 1.85
CA VAL A 132 9.69 21.51 3.12
C VAL A 132 9.13 20.32 3.88
N VAL A 133 9.98 19.43 4.36
CA VAL A 133 9.59 18.29 5.20
C VAL A 133 9.09 18.81 6.55
N ARG A 134 7.89 18.41 6.96
CA ARG A 134 7.27 18.83 8.23
C ARG A 134 7.23 17.72 9.26
N GLU A 135 6.90 16.51 8.85
CA GLU A 135 6.81 15.35 9.73
C GLU A 135 7.32 14.11 8.97
N ILE A 136 7.96 13.20 9.71
CA ILE A 136 8.31 11.87 9.23
C ILE A 136 7.60 10.88 10.14
N ASN A 137 7.02 9.84 9.58
CA ASN A 137 6.36 8.79 10.36
C ASN A 137 7.42 7.90 11.02
N GLU A 138 7.88 8.31 12.21
CA GLU A 138 8.92 7.61 12.96
C GLU A 138 8.52 6.17 13.34
N ASP A 139 7.22 5.90 13.53
CA ASP A 139 6.74 4.55 13.79
C ASP A 139 6.90 3.65 12.57
N ALA A 140 6.63 4.17 11.37
CA ALA A 140 6.86 3.47 10.12
C ALA A 140 8.36 3.24 9.85
N VAL A 141 9.22 4.20 10.20
CA VAL A 141 10.68 4.07 10.09
C VAL A 141 11.22 3.02 11.05
N ARG A 142 10.71 2.98 12.28
CA ARG A 142 11.16 2.05 13.33
C ARG A 142 10.69 0.62 13.13
N ASP A 143 9.44 0.45 12.70
CA ASP A 143 8.79 -0.86 12.47
C ASP A 143 8.08 -0.86 11.11
N PRO A 144 8.83 -0.87 9.99
CA PRO A 144 8.23 -0.80 8.66
C PRO A 144 7.27 -1.95 8.38
N TYR A 145 7.67 -3.17 8.72
CA TYR A 145 6.87 -4.39 8.49
C TYR A 145 5.53 -4.34 9.24
N GLY A 146 5.53 -3.83 10.47
CA GLY A 146 4.33 -3.77 11.29
C GLY A 146 3.41 -2.58 10.95
N ARG A 147 3.95 -1.49 10.43
CA ARG A 147 3.26 -0.20 10.29
C ARG A 147 2.91 0.18 8.86
N VAL A 148 3.69 -0.28 7.87
CA VAL A 148 3.43 0.03 6.46
C VAL A 148 2.66 -1.12 5.82
N ARG A 149 1.33 -1.05 5.90
CA ARG A 149 0.46 -2.18 5.51
C ARG A 149 -0.51 -1.88 4.38
N GLY A 150 -0.53 -0.67 3.89
CA GLY A 150 -1.48 -0.31 2.83
C GLY A 150 -1.46 1.18 2.51
N PRO A 151 -2.25 1.58 1.51
CA PRO A 151 -2.26 2.94 0.95
C PRO A 151 -2.66 4.03 1.94
N GLU A 152 -3.32 3.67 3.04
CA GLU A 152 -3.70 4.61 4.11
C GLU A 152 -2.52 5.06 4.97
N THR A 153 -1.35 4.42 4.81
CA THR A 153 -0.17 4.75 5.61
C THR A 153 0.49 6.03 5.09
N THR A 154 0.45 7.09 5.91
CA THR A 154 1.27 8.28 5.67
C THR A 154 2.71 7.98 6.06
N LEU A 155 3.64 8.21 5.14
CA LEU A 155 5.07 8.03 5.38
C LEU A 155 5.76 9.33 5.77
N ILE A 156 5.40 10.42 5.10
CA ILE A 156 5.99 11.74 5.31
C ILE A 156 4.96 12.84 5.08
N VAL A 157 5.08 13.94 5.80
CA VAL A 157 4.27 15.13 5.63
C VAL A 157 5.15 16.26 5.15
N VAL A 158 4.73 16.90 4.09
CA VAL A 158 5.44 18.03 3.48
C VAL A 158 4.55 19.26 3.38
N GLU A 159 5.16 20.43 3.32
CA GLU A 159 4.48 21.69 3.10
C GLU A 159 4.98 22.33 1.81
N SER A 160 4.07 22.81 0.98
CA SER A 160 4.38 23.50 -0.27
C SER A 160 3.48 24.71 -0.46
N ARG A 161 3.99 25.70 -1.19
CA ARG A 161 3.17 26.81 -1.73
C ARG A 161 2.69 26.53 -3.15
N GLU A 162 3.19 25.49 -3.77
CA GLU A 162 2.70 25.05 -5.07
C GLU A 162 1.35 24.33 -4.90
N ARG A 163 0.39 24.66 -5.75
CA ARG A 163 -0.85 23.90 -5.83
C ARG A 163 -0.55 22.54 -6.46
N ALA A 164 -0.80 21.49 -5.74
CA ALA A 164 -0.54 20.10 -6.14
C ALA A 164 -1.15 19.69 -7.50
N GLY A 165 -2.11 20.48 -8.03
CA GLY A 165 -2.90 20.08 -9.19
C GLY A 165 -2.21 20.11 -10.55
N ALA A 166 -1.05 20.75 -10.70
CA ALA A 166 -0.47 20.95 -12.04
C ALA A 166 0.36 19.75 -12.55
N ARG A 167 0.81 18.86 -11.68
CA ARG A 167 1.70 17.72 -12.02
C ARG A 167 1.21 16.37 -11.52
N LEU A 168 0.07 16.33 -10.83
CA LEU A 168 -0.44 15.12 -10.23
C LEU A 168 -1.74 14.70 -10.90
N MET A 169 -1.92 13.41 -11.04
CA MET A 169 -3.14 12.79 -11.56
C MET A 169 -4.25 12.80 -10.51
N ASP A 170 -5.49 12.98 -10.92
CA ASP A 170 -6.64 12.61 -10.10
C ASP A 170 -6.86 11.09 -10.17
N GLU A 171 -7.86 10.61 -9.47
CA GLU A 171 -8.13 9.18 -9.35
C GLU A 171 -8.43 8.54 -10.72
N GLU A 172 -9.27 9.16 -11.54
CA GLU A 172 -9.65 8.66 -12.87
C GLU A 172 -8.45 8.58 -13.83
N ALA A 173 -7.64 9.65 -13.86
CA ALA A 173 -6.43 9.68 -14.68
C ALA A 173 -5.39 8.66 -14.18
N TYR A 174 -5.31 8.45 -12.88
CA TYR A 174 -4.40 7.47 -12.29
C TYR A 174 -4.85 6.03 -12.58
N GLU A 175 -6.12 5.71 -12.48
CA GLU A 175 -6.65 4.39 -12.86
C GLU A 175 -6.34 4.07 -14.32
N THR A 176 -6.59 5.01 -15.23
CA THR A 176 -6.25 4.88 -16.66
C THR A 176 -4.73 4.65 -16.87
N PHE A 177 -3.90 5.35 -16.10
CA PHE A 177 -2.44 5.19 -16.14
C PHE A 177 -2.01 3.78 -15.69
N VAL A 178 -2.57 3.28 -14.58
CA VAL A 178 -2.28 1.93 -14.07
C VAL A 178 -2.72 0.85 -15.04
N GLU A 179 -3.91 0.97 -15.64
CA GLU A 179 -4.40 0.04 -16.66
C GLU A 179 -3.45 -0.02 -17.87
N ALA A 180 -2.94 1.12 -18.31
CA ALA A 180 -1.99 1.18 -19.42
C ALA A 180 -0.65 0.50 -19.07
N GLU A 181 -0.16 0.66 -17.84
CA GLU A 181 1.04 -0.03 -17.37
C GLU A 181 0.82 -1.54 -17.32
N GLU A 182 -0.29 -2.01 -16.79
CA GLU A 182 -0.62 -3.44 -16.72
C GLU A 182 -0.72 -4.09 -18.10
N MET A 183 -1.32 -3.38 -19.06
CA MET A 183 -1.34 -3.83 -20.45
C MET A 183 0.07 -3.93 -21.04
N ALA A 184 0.91 -2.93 -20.82
CA ALA A 184 2.29 -2.95 -21.31
C ALA A 184 3.13 -4.06 -20.66
N GLU A 185 2.94 -4.33 -19.37
CA GLU A 185 3.57 -5.46 -18.67
C GLU A 185 3.12 -6.82 -19.23
N ALA A 186 1.82 -6.96 -19.53
CA ALA A 186 1.26 -8.18 -20.13
C ALA A 186 1.81 -8.41 -21.55
N ASP A 187 1.89 -7.37 -22.37
CA ASP A 187 2.44 -7.45 -23.72
C ASP A 187 3.93 -7.82 -23.69
N ALA A 188 4.73 -7.19 -22.83
CA ALA A 188 6.14 -7.52 -22.66
C ALA A 188 6.36 -8.97 -22.16
N ALA A 189 5.46 -9.47 -21.30
CA ALA A 189 5.49 -10.85 -20.87
C ALA A 189 5.19 -11.83 -22.02
N ASN A 190 4.27 -11.50 -22.91
CA ASN A 190 3.90 -12.31 -24.07
C ASN A 190 5.01 -12.33 -25.14
N GLU A 191 5.69 -11.20 -25.38
CA GLU A 191 6.81 -11.13 -26.32
C GLU A 191 8.04 -11.92 -25.87
N SER A 192 8.18 -12.18 -24.58
CA SER A 192 9.30 -12.95 -24.03
C SER A 192 9.15 -14.47 -24.16
N TYR A 193 8.04 -14.95 -24.73
CA TYR A 193 7.85 -16.37 -25.08
C TYR A 193 8.40 -16.64 -26.49
N PRO A 194 9.46 -17.47 -26.63
CA PRO A 194 9.97 -17.92 -27.93
C PRO A 194 9.04 -18.92 -28.59
#